data_08e72e77d3a354e8065fb6efe408eca6
#
_entry.id   08e72e77d3a354e8065fb6efe408eca6
#
_cell.length_a   1.000
_cell.length_b   1.000
_cell.length_c   1.000
_cell.angle_alpha   90.00
_cell.angle_beta   90.00
_cell.angle_gamma   90.00
#
_symmetry.space_group_name_H-M   'P 1'
#
loop_
_entity.id
_entity.type
_entity.pdbx_description
1 polymer ?
#
loop_
_entity_poly.entity_id
_entity_poly.type
_entity_poly.pdbx_seq_one_letter_code
_entity_poly.pdbx_strand_id
1 'polypeptide(L)'
;LGAEIEIENGMISAKAEELRGCHIYMDVVSVGATINVMMAASLAKGDTIIENSAKEPHVVDVANFLNSMGAKIRGAGTDVIKIRGVERFGDCQYSIIPDQIEAGTFMTAAVATKGDITIKNVIPKHLEAISAKLTEIGAQVDEFDDTVRVSATKRLESTNIKTLPYPGFPTDMQPQMAVTLALSNGTS
;
A
#
# COMPACT_ATOMS: atom_id res chain seq x y z
N LEU A 1 -12.72 2.14 19.46
CA LEU A 1 -11.67 2.02 20.47
C LEU A 1 -11.98 2.83 21.74
N GLY A 2 -13.13 3.55 21.80
CA GLY A 2 -13.60 4.26 22.99
C GLY A 2 -13.04 5.69 23.14
N ALA A 3 -12.49 6.29 22.12
CA ALA A 3 -12.12 7.70 22.14
C ALA A 3 -13.36 8.60 21.99
N GLU A 4 -13.40 9.70 22.73
CA GLU A 4 -14.32 10.81 22.56
C GLU A 4 -13.79 11.70 21.44
N ILE A 5 -14.65 12.06 20.48
CA ILE A 5 -14.25 12.86 19.33
C ILE A 5 -15.11 14.12 19.28
N GLU A 6 -14.46 15.27 19.22
CA GLU A 6 -15.08 16.58 19.04
C GLU A 6 -14.55 17.22 17.75
N ILE A 7 -15.44 17.89 17.00
CA ILE A 7 -15.08 18.62 15.79
C ILE A 7 -15.50 20.06 15.96
N GLU A 8 -14.52 20.96 16.07
CA GLU A 8 -14.76 22.40 16.20
C GLU A 8 -13.90 23.18 15.18
N ASN A 9 -14.50 24.09 14.45
CA ASN A 9 -13.82 24.99 13.50
C ASN A 9 -12.89 24.27 12.51
N GLY A 10 -13.24 23.04 12.08
CA GLY A 10 -12.40 22.22 11.19
C GLY A 10 -11.26 21.48 11.89
N MET A 11 -11.14 21.59 13.20
CA MET A 11 -10.20 20.84 14.03
C MET A 11 -10.89 19.62 14.60
N ILE A 12 -10.19 18.46 14.58
CA ILE A 12 -10.64 17.22 15.20
C ILE A 12 -9.84 17.03 16.49
N SER A 13 -10.54 16.97 17.60
CA SER A 13 -9.98 16.62 18.92
C SER A 13 -10.42 15.20 19.27
N ALA A 14 -9.47 14.33 19.59
CA ALA A 14 -9.75 12.97 20.02
C ALA A 14 -9.09 12.72 21.37
N LYS A 15 -9.85 12.24 22.37
CA LYS A 15 -9.40 12.00 23.73
C LYS A 15 -9.86 10.64 24.21
N ALA A 16 -8.96 9.92 24.87
CA ALA A 16 -9.30 8.68 25.56
C ALA A 16 -8.47 8.58 26.85
N GLU A 17 -9.09 8.14 27.93
CA GLU A 17 -8.36 7.74 29.14
C GLU A 17 -7.70 6.37 28.93
N GLU A 18 -8.37 5.48 28.21
CA GLU A 18 -7.91 4.15 27.92
C GLU A 18 -8.55 3.67 26.61
N LEU A 19 -7.75 3.13 25.70
CA LEU A 19 -8.26 2.48 24.49
C LEU A 19 -8.66 1.04 24.82
N ARG A 20 -9.81 0.61 24.27
CA ARG A 20 -10.35 -0.74 24.42
C ARG A 20 -10.57 -1.40 23.10
N GLY A 21 -10.21 -2.68 23.02
CA GLY A 21 -10.44 -3.50 21.85
C GLY A 21 -11.93 -3.60 21.52
N CYS A 22 -12.22 -3.62 20.22
CA CYS A 22 -13.58 -3.71 19.73
C CYS A 22 -13.60 -4.34 18.32
N HIS A 23 -14.82 -4.60 17.83
CA HIS A 23 -15.03 -5.02 16.45
C HIS A 23 -15.28 -3.79 15.58
N ILE A 24 -14.49 -3.64 14.51
CA ILE A 24 -14.53 -2.51 13.58
C ILE A 24 -14.77 -3.05 12.18
N TYR A 25 -15.84 -2.63 11.54
CA TYR A 25 -16.09 -2.83 10.12
C TYR A 25 -15.74 -1.54 9.37
N MET A 26 -14.88 -1.62 8.37
CA MET A 26 -14.54 -0.49 7.51
C MET A 26 -15.57 -0.37 6.38
N ASP A 27 -16.35 0.69 6.33
CA ASP A 27 -17.33 0.92 5.25
C ASP A 27 -16.64 1.01 3.88
N VAL A 28 -15.42 1.53 3.87
CA VAL A 28 -14.57 1.62 2.69
C VAL A 28 -13.18 1.09 3.03
N VAL A 29 -12.59 0.30 2.14
CA VAL A 29 -11.19 -0.12 2.26
C VAL A 29 -10.30 1.10 2.28
N SER A 30 -9.60 1.34 3.38
CA SER A 30 -8.72 2.49 3.57
C SER A 30 -7.41 2.07 4.23
N VAL A 31 -6.30 2.32 3.54
CA VAL A 31 -4.95 2.06 4.06
C VAL A 31 -4.69 2.86 5.32
N GLY A 32 -4.91 4.18 5.26
CA GLY A 32 -4.67 5.08 6.39
C GLY A 32 -5.50 4.70 7.62
N ALA A 33 -6.80 4.40 7.45
CA ALA A 33 -7.65 3.96 8.54
C ALA A 33 -7.19 2.61 9.11
N THR A 34 -6.86 1.63 8.25
CA THR A 34 -6.39 0.31 8.68
C THR A 34 -5.11 0.42 9.52
N ILE A 35 -4.11 1.18 9.04
CA ILE A 35 -2.83 1.34 9.74
C ILE A 35 -3.02 2.07 11.07
N ASN A 36 -3.76 3.19 11.10
CA ASN A 36 -3.98 3.96 12.33
C ASN A 36 -4.74 3.15 13.39
N VAL A 37 -5.79 2.43 12.98
CA VAL A 37 -6.52 1.55 13.91
C VAL A 37 -5.62 0.41 14.40
N MET A 38 -4.82 -0.18 13.52
CA MET A 38 -3.90 -1.27 13.87
C MET A 38 -2.87 -0.81 14.90
N MET A 39 -2.27 0.38 14.73
CA MET A 39 -1.33 0.95 15.70
C MET A 39 -2.01 1.21 17.04
N ALA A 40 -3.16 1.88 17.05
CA ALA A 40 -3.90 2.20 18.28
C ALA A 40 -4.38 0.93 19.00
N ALA A 41 -4.90 -0.06 18.26
CA ALA A 41 -5.39 -1.32 18.80
C ALA A 41 -4.28 -2.18 19.41
N SER A 42 -3.05 -2.03 18.94
CA SER A 42 -1.91 -2.79 19.45
C SER A 42 -1.58 -2.49 20.92
N LEU A 43 -1.99 -1.32 21.43
CA LEU A 43 -1.85 -0.92 22.84
C LEU A 43 -3.20 -0.80 23.56
N ALA A 44 -4.32 -1.15 22.90
CA ALA A 44 -5.64 -1.13 23.52
C ALA A 44 -5.84 -2.35 24.43
N LYS A 45 -6.65 -2.23 25.49
CA LYS A 45 -7.01 -3.35 26.33
C LYS A 45 -7.95 -4.33 25.61
N GLY A 46 -7.57 -5.60 25.53
CA GLY A 46 -8.38 -6.66 24.95
C GLY A 46 -8.09 -6.92 23.48
N ASP A 47 -9.06 -7.49 22.80
CA ASP A 47 -8.94 -7.92 21.41
C ASP A 47 -9.67 -6.94 20.47
N THR A 48 -9.05 -6.61 19.33
CA THR A 48 -9.66 -5.83 18.25
C THR A 48 -9.73 -6.70 17.00
N ILE A 49 -10.85 -6.62 16.30
CA ILE A 49 -11.05 -7.23 14.98
C ILE A 49 -11.36 -6.10 14.00
N ILE A 50 -10.58 -6.02 12.92
CA ILE A 50 -10.82 -5.09 11.82
C ILE A 50 -11.29 -5.93 10.63
N GLU A 51 -12.49 -5.66 10.12
CA GLU A 51 -13.04 -6.27 8.91
C GLU A 51 -13.04 -5.28 7.74
N ASN A 52 -12.99 -5.79 6.53
CA ASN A 52 -12.82 -5.03 5.29
C ASN A 52 -11.55 -4.16 5.30
N SER A 53 -10.47 -4.70 5.88
CA SER A 53 -9.18 -4.02 6.00
C SER A 53 -8.45 -3.93 4.67
N ALA A 54 -7.57 -2.94 4.56
CA ALA A 54 -6.65 -2.78 3.45
C ALA A 54 -5.59 -3.91 3.45
N LYS A 55 -5.17 -4.34 2.24
CA LYS A 55 -4.30 -5.52 2.03
C LYS A 55 -2.95 -5.17 1.43
N GLU A 56 -2.71 -3.89 1.22
CA GLU A 56 -1.50 -3.38 0.59
C GLU A 56 -0.23 -3.89 1.30
N PRO A 57 0.86 -4.14 0.56
CA PRO A 57 2.10 -4.68 1.11
C PRO A 57 2.64 -3.91 2.31
N HIS A 58 2.54 -2.57 2.29
CA HIS A 58 2.99 -1.74 3.42
C HIS A 58 2.08 -1.85 4.66
N VAL A 59 0.81 -2.26 4.52
CA VAL A 59 -0.04 -2.60 5.67
C VAL A 59 0.49 -3.87 6.36
N VAL A 60 0.89 -4.86 5.56
CA VAL A 60 1.52 -6.09 6.07
C VAL A 60 2.86 -5.77 6.72
N ASP A 61 3.64 -4.89 6.11
CA ASP A 61 4.95 -4.48 6.62
C ASP A 61 4.84 -3.76 7.99
N VAL A 62 3.88 -2.85 8.15
CA VAL A 62 3.59 -2.23 9.46
C VAL A 62 3.19 -3.27 10.50
N ALA A 63 2.37 -4.26 10.15
CA ALA A 63 2.01 -5.34 11.07
C ALA A 63 3.22 -6.17 11.48
N ASN A 64 4.12 -6.49 10.54
CA ASN A 64 5.36 -7.20 10.81
C ASN A 64 6.30 -6.38 11.70
N PHE A 65 6.43 -5.07 11.42
CA PHE A 65 7.20 -4.15 12.25
C PHE A 65 6.68 -4.11 13.70
N LEU A 66 5.37 -3.91 13.88
CA LEU A 66 4.75 -3.91 15.21
C LEU A 66 4.93 -5.27 15.92
N ASN A 67 4.76 -6.37 15.20
CA ASN A 67 4.98 -7.71 15.76
C ASN A 67 6.44 -7.93 16.18
N SER A 68 7.42 -7.36 15.47
CA SER A 68 8.83 -7.44 15.85
C SER A 68 9.12 -6.67 17.16
N MET A 69 8.30 -5.68 17.50
CA MET A 69 8.32 -4.97 18.79
C MET A 69 7.51 -5.67 19.88
N GLY A 70 6.86 -6.80 19.58
CA GLY A 70 6.09 -7.58 20.55
C GLY A 70 4.57 -7.43 20.47
N ALA A 71 4.04 -6.73 19.46
CA ALA A 71 2.60 -6.72 19.20
C ALA A 71 2.08 -8.13 18.85
N LYS A 72 0.76 -8.29 18.88
CA LYS A 72 0.10 -9.56 18.57
C LYS A 72 -0.94 -9.35 17.48
N ILE A 73 -0.46 -9.16 16.24
CA ILE A 73 -1.27 -8.88 15.04
C ILE A 73 -1.26 -10.12 14.14
N ARG A 74 -2.42 -10.52 13.65
CA ARG A 74 -2.59 -11.62 12.68
C ARG A 74 -3.58 -11.23 11.61
N GLY A 75 -3.40 -11.79 10.40
CA GLY A 75 -4.31 -11.59 9.27
C GLY A 75 -4.05 -10.35 8.44
N ALA A 76 -2.97 -9.58 8.69
CA ALA A 76 -2.55 -8.51 7.79
C ALA A 76 -2.34 -9.05 6.36
N GLY A 77 -2.82 -8.34 5.35
CA GLY A 77 -2.86 -8.79 3.96
C GLY A 77 -4.12 -9.60 3.60
N THR A 78 -5.04 -9.79 4.54
CA THR A 78 -6.37 -10.39 4.30
C THR A 78 -7.48 -9.38 4.63
N ASP A 79 -8.74 -9.77 4.41
CA ASP A 79 -9.89 -8.92 4.74
C ASP A 79 -10.05 -8.66 6.24
N VAL A 80 -9.48 -9.53 7.08
CA VAL A 80 -9.70 -9.49 8.53
C VAL A 80 -8.39 -9.48 9.28
N ILE A 81 -8.16 -8.41 10.03
CA ILE A 81 -7.00 -8.28 10.93
C ILE A 81 -7.46 -8.47 12.38
N LYS A 82 -6.78 -9.34 13.11
CA LYS A 82 -7.04 -9.60 14.53
C LYS A 82 -5.84 -9.14 15.35
N ILE A 83 -6.10 -8.33 16.37
CA ILE A 83 -5.08 -7.71 17.19
C ILE A 83 -5.42 -7.96 18.65
N ARG A 84 -4.44 -8.48 19.40
CA ARG A 84 -4.52 -8.50 20.86
C ARG A 84 -3.61 -7.42 21.40
N GLY A 85 -4.16 -6.49 22.14
CA GLY A 85 -3.38 -5.41 22.74
C GLY A 85 -2.32 -5.92 23.72
N VAL A 86 -1.22 -5.19 23.80
CA VAL A 86 -0.11 -5.41 24.73
C VAL A 86 0.12 -4.18 25.59
N GLU A 87 0.72 -4.37 26.76
CA GLU A 87 0.97 -3.25 27.70
C GLU A 87 2.04 -2.27 27.20
N ARG A 88 3.03 -2.79 26.48
CA ARG A 88 4.16 -2.01 25.95
C ARG A 88 4.82 -2.72 24.78
N PHE A 89 5.50 -1.95 23.95
CA PHE A 89 6.42 -2.47 22.94
C PHE A 89 7.84 -2.60 23.51
N GLY A 90 8.61 -3.51 22.91
CA GLY A 90 10.05 -3.63 23.07
C GLY A 90 10.80 -2.92 21.95
N ASP A 91 12.12 -2.89 22.07
CA ASP A 91 12.99 -2.42 21.00
C ASP A 91 13.11 -3.47 19.90
N CYS A 92 13.29 -3.02 18.65
CA CYS A 92 13.57 -3.90 17.53
C CYS A 92 14.51 -3.24 16.52
N GLN A 93 15.14 -4.09 15.70
CA GLN A 93 15.79 -3.67 14.46
C GLN A 93 14.97 -4.26 13.30
N TYR A 94 14.56 -3.41 12.38
CA TYR A 94 13.67 -3.78 11.29
C TYR A 94 14.10 -3.13 9.97
N SER A 95 14.03 -3.89 8.89
CA SER A 95 14.22 -3.36 7.53
C SER A 95 12.88 -3.27 6.85
N ILE A 96 12.47 -2.06 6.48
CA ILE A 96 11.24 -1.83 5.73
C ILE A 96 11.35 -2.42 4.32
N ILE A 97 10.21 -2.82 3.76
CA ILE A 97 10.15 -3.30 2.37
C ILE A 97 10.42 -2.18 1.37
N PRO A 98 10.90 -2.50 0.15
CA PRO A 98 11.01 -1.53 -0.95
C PRO A 98 9.65 -0.90 -1.30
N ASP A 99 9.67 0.41 -1.61
CA ASP A 99 8.48 1.14 -2.01
C ASP A 99 8.08 0.80 -3.45
N GLN A 100 6.91 0.18 -3.61
CA GLN A 100 6.35 -0.17 -4.91
C GLN A 100 5.98 1.05 -5.76
N ILE A 101 5.64 2.18 -5.13
CA ILE A 101 5.27 3.40 -5.85
C ILE A 101 6.52 4.11 -6.37
N GLU A 102 7.60 4.14 -5.60
CA GLU A 102 8.90 4.62 -6.07
C GLU A 102 9.37 3.79 -7.27
N ALA A 103 9.38 2.47 -7.14
CA ALA A 103 9.75 1.56 -8.23
C ALA A 103 8.88 1.78 -9.47
N GLY A 104 7.55 1.81 -9.30
CA GLY A 104 6.59 2.06 -10.38
C GLY A 104 6.79 3.42 -11.05
N THR A 105 7.19 4.44 -10.29
CA THR A 105 7.49 5.77 -10.82
C THR A 105 8.68 5.73 -11.77
N PHE A 106 9.76 5.03 -11.43
CA PHE A 106 10.89 4.84 -12.33
C PHE A 106 10.56 3.95 -13.53
N MET A 107 9.72 2.91 -13.34
CA MET A 107 9.23 2.09 -14.46
C MET A 107 8.48 2.95 -15.48
N THR A 108 7.53 3.78 -15.03
CA THR A 108 6.76 4.68 -15.92
C THR A 108 7.63 5.74 -16.56
N ALA A 109 8.63 6.29 -15.84
CA ALA A 109 9.59 7.25 -16.40
C ALA A 109 10.40 6.64 -17.55
N ALA A 110 10.87 5.39 -17.39
CA ALA A 110 11.59 4.68 -18.46
C ALA A 110 10.71 4.51 -19.70
N VAL A 111 9.47 4.10 -19.51
CA VAL A 111 8.51 3.89 -20.60
C VAL A 111 8.17 5.21 -21.31
N ALA A 112 7.90 6.28 -20.56
CA ALA A 112 7.57 7.60 -21.08
C ALA A 112 8.71 8.22 -21.90
N THR A 113 9.96 7.96 -21.51
CA THR A 113 11.16 8.49 -22.18
C THR A 113 11.76 7.56 -23.23
N LYS A 114 11.12 6.40 -23.50
CA LYS A 114 11.66 5.35 -24.38
C LYS A 114 13.04 4.86 -23.94
N GLY A 115 13.22 4.79 -22.61
CA GLY A 115 14.46 4.35 -21.99
C GLY A 115 14.50 2.83 -21.77
N ASP A 116 15.59 2.40 -21.15
CA ASP A 116 15.83 1.03 -20.71
C ASP A 116 16.53 1.11 -19.35
N ILE A 117 15.85 0.68 -18.30
CA ILE A 117 16.39 0.71 -16.95
C ILE A 117 16.19 -0.62 -16.23
N THR A 118 17.06 -0.89 -15.30
CA THR A 118 16.95 -2.00 -14.36
C THR A 118 16.84 -1.45 -12.96
N ILE A 119 15.73 -1.76 -12.29
CA ILE A 119 15.44 -1.37 -10.90
C ILE A 119 15.76 -2.54 -10.01
N LYS A 120 16.63 -2.35 -9.03
CA LYS A 120 17.08 -3.37 -8.08
C LYS A 120 16.47 -3.16 -6.71
N ASN A 121 16.52 -4.21 -5.88
CA ASN A 121 15.96 -4.21 -4.54
C ASN A 121 14.47 -3.87 -4.57
N VAL A 122 13.71 -4.60 -5.36
CA VAL A 122 12.26 -4.53 -5.47
C VAL A 122 11.63 -5.90 -5.18
N ILE A 123 10.35 -5.90 -4.92
CA ILE A 123 9.56 -7.13 -4.82
C ILE A 123 8.62 -7.16 -6.03
N PRO A 124 8.96 -7.91 -7.11
CA PRO A 124 8.19 -7.88 -8.36
C PRO A 124 6.71 -8.19 -8.16
N LYS A 125 6.37 -9.07 -7.25
CA LYS A 125 4.99 -9.39 -6.87
C LYS A 125 4.18 -8.17 -6.43
N HIS A 126 4.80 -7.16 -5.84
CA HIS A 126 4.13 -5.92 -5.47
C HIS A 126 3.87 -4.99 -6.65
N LEU A 127 4.53 -5.24 -7.79
CA LEU A 127 4.48 -4.44 -9.00
C LEU A 127 3.57 -5.02 -10.09
N GLU A 128 2.97 -6.21 -9.87
CA GLU A 128 2.22 -6.96 -10.89
C GLU A 128 1.19 -6.10 -11.64
N ALA A 129 0.38 -5.29 -10.93
CA ALA A 129 -0.62 -4.44 -11.56
C ALA A 129 0.01 -3.34 -12.44
N ILE A 130 1.16 -2.81 -12.03
CA ILE A 130 1.92 -1.78 -12.75
C ILE A 130 2.59 -2.41 -13.97
N SER A 131 3.32 -3.53 -13.78
CA SER A 131 3.96 -4.31 -14.84
C SER A 131 2.96 -4.72 -15.93
N ALA A 132 1.78 -5.20 -15.54
CA ALA A 132 0.74 -5.60 -16.47
C ALA A 132 0.27 -4.42 -17.34
N LYS A 133 0.04 -3.25 -16.75
CA LYS A 133 -0.41 -2.06 -17.51
C LYS A 133 0.67 -1.47 -18.39
N LEU A 134 1.93 -1.49 -17.98
CA LEU A 134 3.06 -1.07 -18.80
C LEU A 134 3.25 -2.03 -20.00
N THR A 135 3.10 -3.34 -19.78
CA THR A 135 3.15 -4.33 -20.85
C THR A 135 1.99 -4.15 -21.84
N GLU A 136 0.78 -3.87 -21.35
CA GLU A 136 -0.42 -3.63 -22.18
C GLU A 136 -0.23 -2.45 -23.14
N ILE A 137 0.46 -1.39 -22.72
CA ILE A 137 0.76 -0.24 -23.59
C ILE A 137 2.00 -0.43 -24.47
N GLY A 138 2.63 -1.62 -24.45
CA GLY A 138 3.72 -1.99 -25.36
C GLY A 138 5.13 -1.85 -24.78
N ALA A 139 5.28 -1.67 -23.49
CA ALA A 139 6.59 -1.78 -22.85
C ALA A 139 7.01 -3.25 -22.68
N GLN A 140 8.29 -3.51 -22.67
CA GLN A 140 8.84 -4.79 -22.23
C GLN A 140 9.17 -4.71 -20.75
N VAL A 141 8.67 -5.66 -19.97
CA VAL A 141 8.90 -5.77 -18.53
C VAL A 141 9.43 -7.17 -18.25
N ASP A 142 10.66 -7.26 -17.77
CA ASP A 142 11.31 -8.53 -17.41
C ASP A 142 11.50 -8.55 -15.88
N GLU A 143 10.90 -9.51 -15.21
CA GLU A 143 10.94 -9.66 -13.76
C GLU A 143 11.92 -10.77 -13.35
N PHE A 144 12.72 -10.51 -12.32
CA PHE A 144 13.66 -11.43 -11.69
C PHE A 144 13.39 -11.48 -10.19
N ASP A 145 14.22 -12.18 -9.41
CA ASP A 145 13.97 -12.39 -7.97
C ASP A 145 13.76 -11.07 -7.18
N ASP A 146 14.68 -10.11 -7.32
CA ASP A 146 14.66 -8.82 -6.62
C ASP A 146 14.84 -7.63 -7.57
N THR A 147 14.63 -7.84 -8.87
CA THR A 147 14.97 -6.86 -9.91
C THR A 147 13.91 -6.87 -11.00
N VAL A 148 13.58 -5.69 -11.51
CA VAL A 148 12.71 -5.51 -12.69
C VAL A 148 13.44 -4.67 -13.72
N ARG A 149 13.54 -5.15 -14.96
CA ARG A 149 13.98 -4.37 -16.11
C ARG A 149 12.79 -3.92 -16.92
N VAL A 150 12.77 -2.64 -17.25
CA VAL A 150 11.70 -2.05 -18.07
C VAL A 150 12.30 -1.29 -19.23
N SER A 151 11.80 -1.56 -20.44
CA SER A 151 12.22 -0.84 -21.63
C SER A 151 11.06 -0.55 -22.57
N ALA A 152 11.18 0.55 -23.32
CA ALA A 152 10.23 0.90 -24.37
C ALA A 152 11.00 1.47 -25.56
N THR A 153 10.87 0.83 -26.73
CA THR A 153 11.55 1.26 -27.97
C THR A 153 10.59 1.79 -29.01
N LYS A 154 9.31 1.44 -28.87
CA LYS A 154 8.24 1.81 -29.80
C LYS A 154 7.34 2.90 -29.21
N ARG A 155 6.45 3.44 -30.05
CA ARG A 155 5.38 4.31 -29.59
C ARG A 155 4.39 3.49 -28.76
N LEU A 156 3.96 4.08 -27.64
CA LEU A 156 3.04 3.44 -26.71
C LEU A 156 1.63 3.40 -27.27
N GLU A 157 0.91 2.35 -26.98
CA GLU A 157 -0.51 2.20 -27.30
C GLU A 157 -1.38 2.75 -26.14
N SER A 158 -2.63 3.10 -26.45
CA SER A 158 -3.59 3.56 -25.44
C SER A 158 -4.16 2.38 -24.64
N THR A 159 -4.50 2.63 -23.38
CA THR A 159 -5.25 1.69 -22.53
C THR A 159 -6.12 2.43 -21.54
N ASN A 160 -7.12 1.75 -20.99
CA ASN A 160 -7.93 2.25 -19.89
C ASN A 160 -7.40 1.70 -18.56
N ILE A 161 -7.26 2.58 -17.57
CA ILE A 161 -6.82 2.20 -16.24
C ILE A 161 -7.90 2.57 -15.23
N LYS A 162 -8.21 1.62 -14.36
CA LYS A 162 -9.08 1.83 -13.21
C LYS A 162 -8.29 1.57 -11.94
N THR A 163 -8.21 2.56 -11.06
CA THR A 163 -7.61 2.39 -9.74
C THR A 163 -8.52 1.55 -8.85
N LEU A 164 -7.94 0.62 -8.12
CA LEU A 164 -8.63 -0.31 -7.23
C LEU A 164 -7.75 -0.61 -6.01
N PRO A 165 -8.34 -1.00 -4.86
CA PRO A 165 -7.57 -1.54 -3.75
C PRO A 165 -6.69 -2.71 -4.19
N TYR A 166 -5.58 -2.89 -3.49
CA TYR A 166 -4.64 -4.00 -3.76
C TYR A 166 -5.35 -5.37 -3.79
N PRO A 167 -5.04 -6.23 -4.79
CA PRO A 167 -3.93 -6.16 -5.76
C PRO A 167 -4.26 -5.42 -7.06
N GLY A 168 -5.26 -4.53 -7.08
CA GLY A 168 -5.57 -3.71 -8.23
C GLY A 168 -4.53 -2.60 -8.46
N PHE A 169 -4.75 -1.80 -9.54
CA PHE A 169 -3.85 -0.70 -9.87
C PHE A 169 -3.92 0.41 -8.80
N PRO A 170 -2.78 0.78 -8.17
CA PRO A 170 -2.79 1.71 -7.05
C PRO A 170 -3.11 3.15 -7.46
N THR A 171 -3.91 3.86 -6.65
CA THR A 171 -4.26 5.27 -6.86
C THR A 171 -3.03 6.16 -6.90
N ASP A 172 -1.98 5.84 -6.14
CA ASP A 172 -0.74 6.63 -6.04
C ASP A 172 0.06 6.62 -7.35
N MET A 173 -0.20 5.66 -8.24
CA MET A 173 0.38 5.61 -9.58
C MET A 173 -0.43 6.36 -10.66
N GLN A 174 -1.56 6.95 -10.30
CA GLN A 174 -2.42 7.67 -11.25
C GLN A 174 -1.70 8.83 -11.94
N PRO A 175 -0.97 9.72 -11.23
CA PRO A 175 -0.27 10.85 -11.88
C PRO A 175 0.78 10.38 -12.88
N GLN A 176 1.60 9.40 -12.53
CA GLN A 176 2.69 8.87 -13.36
C GLN A 176 2.12 8.21 -14.64
N MET A 177 1.08 7.40 -14.48
CA MET A 177 0.43 6.78 -15.63
C MET A 177 -0.31 7.78 -16.50
N ALA A 178 -0.92 8.83 -15.95
CA ALA A 178 -1.56 9.88 -16.75
C ALA A 178 -0.54 10.57 -17.68
N VAL A 179 0.66 10.87 -17.18
CA VAL A 179 1.75 11.43 -18.00
C VAL A 179 2.18 10.44 -19.08
N THR A 180 2.35 9.17 -18.73
CA THR A 180 2.77 8.13 -19.68
C THR A 180 1.73 7.91 -20.78
N LEU A 181 0.45 7.87 -20.42
CA LEU A 181 -0.66 7.71 -21.38
C LEU A 181 -0.85 8.94 -22.27
N ALA A 182 -0.54 10.15 -21.79
CA ALA A 182 -0.54 11.35 -22.63
C ALA A 182 0.48 11.29 -23.78
N LEU A 183 1.48 10.42 -23.70
CA LEU A 183 2.48 10.15 -24.74
C LEU A 183 2.11 8.95 -25.64
N SER A 184 1.02 8.27 -25.35
CA SER A 184 0.55 7.12 -26.10
C SER A 184 -0.23 7.50 -27.36
N ASN A 185 -0.48 6.51 -28.20
CA ASN A 185 -1.27 6.62 -29.42
C ASN A 185 -2.75 6.36 -29.10
N GLY A 186 -3.66 7.24 -29.51
CA GLY A 186 -5.09 7.04 -29.30
C GLY A 186 -5.63 7.76 -28.08
N THR A 187 -6.75 7.27 -27.56
CA THR A 187 -7.45 7.83 -26.38
C THR A 187 -7.34 6.83 -25.22
N SER A 188 -7.05 7.35 -24.03
CA SER A 188 -6.94 6.60 -22.78
C SER A 188 -7.86 7.18 -21.73
#